data_d2f303421ad70a366188e03a9a43a7c6
#
_entry.id   d2f303421ad70a366188e03a9a43a7c6
#
_cell.length_a   1.000
_cell.length_b   1.000
_cell.length_c   1.000
_cell.angle_alpha   90.00
_cell.angle_beta   90.00
_cell.angle_gamma   90.00
#
_symmetry.space_group_name_H-M   'P 1'
#
loop_
_entity.id
_entity.type
_entity.pdbx_description
1 polymer ?
#
loop_
_entity_poly.entity_id
_entity_poly.type
_entity_poly.pdbx_seq_one_letter_code
_entity_poly.pdbx_strand_id
1 'polypeptide(L)'
;MLGAVAGDILGSYYEFNPTKEYNFELLRADACPTDDTVMTLAVAEWLVEDSEHTHEALMQYMRKWGRKFPNAGYGGMFRRWLADENATAYGSFGNGAAMRVSPVGLYASSLDEALCLAKISAEVTHNHPEAISSAQAVAAAIWMAKNSHSKEEIRSYIEEKFEYNLHQSLAEIRESYSFDVTSAGSVPQAIIAFLEGNNFEDVIRLAISLGGDADTQAAIAGSIAAASPNEEYNVPEEIKYFCLSKMHPRMINGMYTFFHFLAHPTIDAPIRNSYKVDERIYAGEYPATANDTLGRRELQRFIDFGITHFIDLTEGGELSPYSQWLPSSCVYTRFAINDCGAPSSMEAVTELLTTIVKRIKENKESKFYIHCRGGIGRTGTIVGCYYAMLLKDYNLAFSLLQRQFSQCPKSEFRRTPETLAQRQFIMRYTDFVSMGHQM
;
A
#
# COMPACT_ATOMS: atom_id res chain seq x y z
N MET A 1 4.46 8.87 4.51
CA MET A 1 4.50 7.39 4.52
C MET A 1 5.91 6.82 4.27
N LEU A 2 6.67 7.23 3.23
CA LEU A 2 8.05 6.72 3.05
C LEU A 2 8.94 7.06 4.26
N GLY A 3 8.82 8.28 4.80
CA GLY A 3 9.55 8.67 6.02
C GLY A 3 9.18 7.85 7.25
N ALA A 4 7.90 7.44 7.39
CA ALA A 4 7.47 6.53 8.46
C ALA A 4 8.13 5.16 8.32
N VAL A 5 8.06 4.56 7.12
CA VAL A 5 8.69 3.27 6.80
C VAL A 5 10.21 3.32 7.01
N ALA A 6 10.85 4.41 6.61
CA ALA A 6 12.29 4.58 6.82
C ALA A 6 12.63 4.72 8.29
N GLY A 7 11.86 5.51 9.06
CA GLY A 7 12.04 5.66 10.50
C GLY A 7 11.90 4.33 11.25
N ASP A 8 10.83 3.58 10.96
CA ASP A 8 10.60 2.25 11.50
C ASP A 8 11.82 1.32 11.24
N ILE A 9 12.19 1.12 9.98
CA ILE A 9 13.29 0.21 9.63
C ILE A 9 14.61 0.63 10.28
N LEU A 10 14.94 1.92 10.23
CA LEU A 10 16.19 2.45 10.81
C LEU A 10 16.20 2.38 12.33
N GLY A 11 15.04 2.53 12.97
CA GLY A 11 14.87 2.45 14.42
C GLY A 11 14.77 1.03 14.98
N SER A 12 14.34 0.05 14.17
CA SER A 12 13.95 -1.29 14.61
C SER A 12 15.01 -2.05 15.42
N TYR A 13 16.28 -1.90 15.10
CA TYR A 13 17.37 -2.47 15.90
C TYR A 13 17.50 -1.81 17.25
N TYR A 14 17.29 -0.49 17.28
CA TYR A 14 17.53 0.35 18.45
C TYR A 14 16.38 0.33 19.47
N GLU A 15 15.24 -0.22 19.12
CA GLU A 15 14.14 -0.51 20.05
C GLU A 15 14.62 -1.41 21.20
N PHE A 16 15.36 -2.48 20.86
CA PHE A 16 15.89 -3.45 21.83
C PHE A 16 17.38 -3.24 22.17
N ASN A 17 18.06 -2.34 21.49
CA ASN A 17 19.46 -1.98 21.69
C ASN A 17 19.61 -0.46 21.78
N PRO A 18 19.03 0.18 22.83
CA PRO A 18 18.90 1.61 22.89
C PRO A 18 20.25 2.33 22.90
N THR A 19 20.31 3.46 22.20
CA THR A 19 21.50 4.33 22.18
C THR A 19 21.14 5.75 22.59
N LYS A 20 22.05 6.42 23.29
CA LYS A 20 22.00 7.86 23.60
C LYS A 20 22.96 8.67 22.71
N GLU A 21 23.79 7.97 21.94
CA GLU A 21 24.74 8.59 21.04
C GLU A 21 24.05 9.04 19.76
N TYR A 22 24.38 10.25 19.29
CA TYR A 22 23.90 10.75 18.00
C TYR A 22 24.59 10.06 16.82
N ASN A 23 25.89 9.74 16.96
CA ASN A 23 26.68 9.08 15.94
C ASN A 23 26.65 7.55 16.13
N PHE A 24 25.61 6.92 15.62
CA PHE A 24 25.45 5.46 15.59
C PHE A 24 25.40 4.95 14.14
N GLU A 25 25.56 3.66 13.94
CA GLU A 25 25.44 3.02 12.62
C GLU A 25 23.96 3.02 12.17
N LEU A 26 23.62 3.87 11.18
CA LEU A 26 22.24 4.07 10.75
C LEU A 26 21.72 2.92 9.87
N LEU A 27 22.52 2.45 8.91
CA LEU A 27 22.13 1.45 7.91
C LEU A 27 22.54 0.03 8.35
N ARG A 28 21.94 -0.47 9.40
CA ARG A 28 22.28 -1.76 9.97
C ARG A 28 21.76 -2.94 9.15
N ALA A 29 22.61 -3.97 9.00
CA ALA A 29 22.27 -5.17 8.25
C ALA A 29 21.07 -5.95 8.84
N ASP A 30 20.86 -5.88 10.14
CA ASP A 30 19.80 -6.54 10.91
C ASP A 30 18.52 -5.69 11.06
N ALA A 31 18.49 -4.45 10.54
CA ALA A 31 17.29 -3.63 10.50
C ALA A 31 16.20 -4.28 9.62
N CYS A 32 14.95 -4.19 10.06
CA CYS A 32 13.80 -4.78 9.36
C CYS A 32 12.53 -3.95 9.60
N PRO A 33 11.53 -4.04 8.71
CA PRO A 33 10.22 -3.43 8.96
C PRO A 33 9.50 -4.14 10.11
N THR A 34 8.86 -3.35 10.98
CA THR A 34 8.08 -3.82 12.14
C THR A 34 6.57 -3.68 11.91
N ASP A 35 5.78 -3.81 12.97
CA ASP A 35 4.33 -3.56 12.91
C ASP A 35 3.99 -2.10 12.60
N ASP A 36 4.87 -1.14 12.85
CA ASP A 36 4.74 0.24 12.40
C ASP A 36 4.54 0.32 10.88
N THR A 37 5.44 -0.27 10.10
CA THR A 37 5.30 -0.33 8.64
C THR A 37 4.07 -1.13 8.22
N VAL A 38 3.83 -2.30 8.83
CA VAL A 38 2.71 -3.17 8.44
C VAL A 38 1.37 -2.47 8.67
N MET A 39 1.19 -1.82 9.81
CA MET A 39 -0.06 -1.14 10.14
C MET A 39 -0.21 0.21 9.40
N THR A 40 0.88 0.91 9.12
CA THR A 40 0.89 2.06 8.21
C THR A 40 0.36 1.68 6.82
N LEU A 41 0.81 0.55 6.28
CA LEU A 41 0.32 0.06 4.97
C LEU A 41 -1.13 -0.42 5.02
N ALA A 42 -1.59 -0.95 6.15
CA ALA A 42 -3.00 -1.30 6.35
C ALA A 42 -3.90 -0.06 6.33
N VAL A 43 -3.49 1.02 7.00
CA VAL A 43 -4.19 2.31 6.96
C VAL A 43 -4.15 2.93 5.56
N ALA A 44 -3.02 2.86 4.87
CA ALA A 44 -2.89 3.35 3.50
C ALA A 44 -3.85 2.60 2.54
N GLU A 45 -3.93 1.27 2.65
CA GLU A 45 -4.84 0.47 1.81
C GLU A 45 -6.31 0.78 2.14
N TRP A 46 -6.66 0.96 3.41
CA TRP A 46 -8.00 1.39 3.83
C TRP A 46 -8.40 2.72 3.20
N LEU A 47 -7.55 3.74 3.25
CA LEU A 47 -7.83 5.06 2.66
C LEU A 47 -8.04 5.00 1.14
N VAL A 48 -7.31 4.12 0.46
CA VAL A 48 -7.42 3.94 -1.00
C VAL A 48 -8.66 3.16 -1.39
N GLU A 49 -8.99 2.13 -0.61
CA GLU A 49 -9.92 1.10 -1.00
C GLU A 49 -11.32 1.27 -0.39
N ASP A 50 -11.47 2.05 0.68
CA ASP A 50 -12.73 2.34 1.34
C ASP A 50 -13.10 3.82 1.26
N SER A 51 -13.95 4.19 0.31
CA SER A 51 -14.38 5.58 0.12
C SER A 51 -15.26 6.13 1.26
N GLU A 52 -15.86 5.26 2.07
CA GLU A 52 -16.68 5.63 3.23
C GLU A 52 -15.87 5.72 4.52
N HIS A 53 -14.63 5.24 4.49
CA HIS A 53 -13.69 5.22 5.61
C HIS A 53 -14.28 4.62 6.90
N THR A 54 -14.89 3.45 6.79
CA THR A 54 -15.56 2.77 7.90
C THR A 54 -14.58 2.09 8.86
N HIS A 55 -14.96 2.00 10.14
CA HIS A 55 -14.18 1.25 11.15
C HIS A 55 -14.06 -0.24 10.78
N GLU A 56 -15.15 -0.83 10.26
CA GLU A 56 -15.21 -2.24 9.88
C GLU A 56 -14.23 -2.59 8.77
N ALA A 57 -14.13 -1.73 7.75
CA ALA A 57 -13.18 -1.95 6.67
C ALA A 57 -11.73 -1.82 7.17
N LEU A 58 -11.45 -0.79 7.98
CA LEU A 58 -10.12 -0.62 8.57
C LEU A 58 -9.70 -1.85 9.40
N MET A 59 -10.59 -2.35 10.28
CA MET A 59 -10.31 -3.57 11.05
C MET A 59 -9.96 -4.76 10.14
N GLN A 60 -10.65 -4.91 9.01
CA GLN A 60 -10.41 -5.99 8.06
C GLN A 60 -9.06 -5.82 7.36
N TYR A 61 -8.68 -4.59 6.94
CA TYR A 61 -7.37 -4.32 6.35
C TYR A 61 -6.24 -4.55 7.35
N MET A 62 -6.39 -4.10 8.60
CA MET A 62 -5.39 -4.36 9.65
C MET A 62 -5.21 -5.87 9.91
N ARG A 63 -6.30 -6.65 9.99
CA ARG A 63 -6.23 -8.11 10.11
C ARG A 63 -5.62 -8.78 8.88
N LYS A 64 -5.96 -8.32 7.67
CA LYS A 64 -5.38 -8.79 6.40
C LYS A 64 -3.85 -8.64 6.38
N TRP A 65 -3.35 -7.46 6.77
CA TRP A 65 -1.92 -7.16 6.83
C TRP A 65 -1.25 -7.91 7.99
N GLY A 66 -1.84 -7.88 9.17
CA GLY A 66 -1.31 -8.56 10.36
C GLY A 66 -1.14 -10.06 10.17
N ARG A 67 -2.10 -10.74 9.54
CA ARG A 67 -1.99 -12.17 9.20
C ARG A 67 -0.94 -12.46 8.14
N LYS A 68 -0.71 -11.53 7.24
CA LYS A 68 0.32 -11.67 6.21
C LYS A 68 1.73 -11.56 6.78
N PHE A 69 1.89 -10.78 7.84
CA PHE A 69 3.17 -10.51 8.50
C PHE A 69 3.06 -10.78 10.02
N PRO A 70 2.83 -12.03 10.44
CA PRO A 70 2.49 -12.35 11.84
C PRO A 70 3.61 -12.11 12.84
N ASN A 71 4.85 -11.96 12.36
CA ASN A 71 6.06 -11.82 13.18
C ASN A 71 6.63 -10.40 13.16
N ALA A 72 5.79 -9.39 12.90
CA ALA A 72 6.25 -8.01 12.74
C ALA A 72 6.44 -7.25 14.09
N GLY A 73 6.41 -7.90 15.24
CA GLY A 73 6.69 -7.24 16.51
C GLY A 73 5.47 -6.80 17.33
N TYR A 74 4.25 -7.10 16.88
CA TYR A 74 2.99 -6.64 17.53
C TYR A 74 2.97 -6.75 19.05
N GLY A 75 2.53 -5.69 19.71
CA GLY A 75 2.25 -5.68 21.15
C GLY A 75 1.22 -6.74 21.56
N GLY A 76 1.31 -7.24 22.80
CA GLY A 76 0.54 -8.39 23.27
C GLY A 76 -0.99 -8.21 23.19
N MET A 77 -1.53 -7.02 23.44
CA MET A 77 -2.96 -6.74 23.31
C MET A 77 -3.39 -6.73 21.84
N PHE A 78 -2.61 -6.09 20.97
CA PHE A 78 -2.89 -6.02 19.56
C PHE A 78 -2.80 -7.41 18.87
N ARG A 79 -1.84 -8.23 19.28
CA ARG A 79 -1.73 -9.63 18.79
C ARG A 79 -2.97 -10.45 19.12
N ARG A 80 -3.54 -10.30 20.31
CA ARG A 80 -4.81 -10.94 20.70
C ARG A 80 -5.97 -10.43 19.85
N TRP A 81 -6.03 -9.11 19.63
CA TRP A 81 -7.05 -8.47 18.79
C TRP A 81 -6.97 -8.95 17.33
N LEU A 82 -5.77 -9.12 16.78
CA LEU A 82 -5.59 -9.69 15.42
C LEU A 82 -6.07 -11.13 15.29
N ALA A 83 -5.97 -11.92 16.36
CA ALA A 83 -6.36 -13.34 16.39
C ALA A 83 -7.87 -13.54 16.53
N ASP A 84 -8.59 -12.60 17.14
CA ASP A 84 -10.03 -12.68 17.39
C ASP A 84 -10.81 -11.81 16.39
N GLU A 85 -11.59 -12.47 15.52
CA GLU A 85 -12.44 -11.79 14.53
C GLU A 85 -13.51 -10.90 15.14
N ASN A 86 -13.95 -11.22 16.36
CA ASN A 86 -14.99 -10.50 17.06
C ASN A 86 -14.44 -9.43 18.03
N ALA A 87 -13.11 -9.32 18.15
CA ALA A 87 -12.50 -8.35 19.04
C ALA A 87 -12.84 -6.92 18.63
N THR A 88 -13.26 -6.14 19.59
CA THR A 88 -13.49 -4.69 19.50
C THR A 88 -12.30 -3.91 20.07
N ALA A 89 -12.34 -2.58 20.02
CA ALA A 89 -11.36 -1.72 20.66
C ALA A 89 -11.19 -2.04 22.15
N TYR A 90 -9.96 -1.96 22.64
CA TYR A 90 -9.60 -2.44 23.97
C TYR A 90 -9.01 -1.33 24.89
N GLY A 91 -9.27 -0.06 24.58
CA GLY A 91 -8.91 1.08 25.45
C GLY A 91 -7.40 1.33 25.55
N SER A 92 -6.61 0.91 24.57
CA SER A 92 -5.17 1.17 24.58
C SER A 92 -4.89 2.67 24.55
N PHE A 93 -3.92 3.11 25.36
CA PHE A 93 -3.32 4.45 25.36
C PHE A 93 -1.89 4.44 24.83
N GLY A 94 -1.47 3.31 24.22
CA GLY A 94 -0.17 3.16 23.56
C GLY A 94 -0.05 3.98 22.29
N ASN A 95 1.18 4.16 21.82
CA ASN A 95 1.55 4.94 20.63
C ASN A 95 1.17 4.27 19.31
N GLY A 96 0.66 3.03 19.34
CA GLY A 96 0.30 2.24 18.14
C GLY A 96 -0.77 2.87 17.23
N ALA A 97 -1.56 3.84 17.70
CA ALA A 97 -2.42 4.64 16.84
C ALA A 97 -1.64 5.73 16.10
N ALA A 98 -0.69 6.37 16.77
CA ALA A 98 0.12 7.46 16.22
C ALA A 98 1.16 6.97 15.21
N MET A 99 1.78 5.80 15.44
CA MET A 99 2.81 5.23 14.57
C MET A 99 2.30 4.97 13.15
N ARG A 100 1.05 4.54 13.01
CA ARG A 100 0.45 4.09 11.74
C ARG A 100 -0.31 5.17 10.98
N VAL A 101 -0.45 6.38 11.54
CA VAL A 101 -1.38 7.40 11.04
C VAL A 101 -0.82 8.22 9.87
N SER A 102 0.45 8.04 9.50
CA SER A 102 1.11 8.86 8.47
C SER A 102 0.36 8.91 7.12
N PRO A 103 -0.31 7.87 6.62
CA PRO A 103 -1.09 7.97 5.41
C PRO A 103 -2.26 8.95 5.52
N VAL A 104 -2.85 9.09 6.70
CA VAL A 104 -3.99 9.99 6.92
C VAL A 104 -3.60 11.44 6.69
N GLY A 105 -2.48 11.91 7.28
CA GLY A 105 -2.02 13.29 7.08
C GLY A 105 -1.63 13.59 5.62
N LEU A 106 -1.15 12.57 4.88
CA LEU A 106 -0.82 12.71 3.46
C LEU A 106 -2.08 12.69 2.56
N TYR A 107 -3.08 11.89 2.93
CA TYR A 107 -4.32 11.72 2.18
C TYR A 107 -5.25 12.93 2.29
N ALA A 108 -5.45 13.42 3.52
CA ALA A 108 -6.46 14.41 3.83
C ALA A 108 -6.32 15.69 2.99
N SER A 109 -7.46 16.19 2.52
CA SER A 109 -7.60 17.44 1.77
C SER A 109 -7.67 18.67 2.67
N SER A 110 -8.06 18.48 3.92
CA SER A 110 -8.14 19.52 4.95
C SER A 110 -7.63 19.03 6.30
N LEU A 111 -7.31 19.97 7.19
CA LEU A 111 -6.89 19.65 8.55
C LEU A 111 -8.01 18.96 9.35
N ASP A 112 -9.25 19.41 9.18
CA ASP A 112 -10.41 18.79 9.83
C ASP A 112 -10.62 17.34 9.38
N GLU A 113 -10.43 17.06 8.08
CA GLU A 113 -10.47 15.70 7.56
C GLU A 113 -9.32 14.85 8.12
N ALA A 114 -8.11 15.39 8.23
CA ALA A 114 -7.00 14.71 8.87
C ALA A 114 -7.30 14.31 10.31
N LEU A 115 -7.87 15.23 11.10
CA LEU A 115 -8.29 14.98 12.48
C LEU A 115 -9.40 13.91 12.56
N CYS A 116 -10.39 13.97 11.66
CA CYS A 116 -11.49 13.01 11.63
C CYS A 116 -11.00 11.60 11.29
N LEU A 117 -10.24 11.44 10.21
CA LEU A 117 -9.71 10.15 9.78
C LEU A 117 -8.70 9.56 10.77
N ALA A 118 -7.88 10.41 11.42
CA ALA A 118 -6.97 9.96 12.47
C ALA A 118 -7.72 9.39 13.67
N LYS A 119 -8.84 10.02 14.08
CA LYS A 119 -9.72 9.52 15.13
C LYS A 119 -10.28 8.15 14.75
N ILE A 120 -10.86 7.99 13.56
CA ILE A 120 -11.37 6.70 13.05
C ILE A 120 -10.26 5.65 13.07
N SER A 121 -9.06 6.01 12.62
CA SER A 121 -7.90 5.10 12.60
C SER A 121 -7.49 4.62 14.01
N ALA A 122 -7.61 5.48 15.01
CA ALA A 122 -7.29 5.13 16.39
C ALA A 122 -8.38 4.25 17.04
N GLU A 123 -9.64 4.63 16.87
CA GLU A 123 -10.79 4.07 17.60
C GLU A 123 -10.99 2.56 17.42
N VAL A 124 -10.49 1.95 16.36
CA VAL A 124 -10.64 0.50 16.11
C VAL A 124 -9.86 -0.38 17.10
N THR A 125 -8.87 0.19 17.81
CA THR A 125 -8.03 -0.51 18.80
C THR A 125 -7.69 0.38 20.00
N HIS A 126 -7.27 1.61 19.74
CA HIS A 126 -6.72 2.59 20.68
C HIS A 126 -7.77 3.67 20.94
N ASN A 127 -8.92 3.29 21.47
CA ASN A 127 -10.03 4.21 21.74
C ASN A 127 -9.92 4.98 23.08
N HIS A 128 -8.73 4.99 23.69
CA HIS A 128 -8.44 5.87 24.81
C HIS A 128 -8.29 7.31 24.33
N PRO A 129 -8.82 8.34 25.01
CA PRO A 129 -8.72 9.74 24.59
C PRO A 129 -7.29 10.19 24.28
N GLU A 130 -6.31 9.78 25.08
CA GLU A 130 -4.89 10.09 24.88
C GLU A 130 -4.35 9.53 23.54
N ALA A 131 -4.67 8.28 23.20
CA ALA A 131 -4.22 7.67 21.96
C ALA A 131 -4.91 8.28 20.72
N ILE A 132 -6.19 8.64 20.83
CA ILE A 132 -6.91 9.36 19.79
C ILE A 132 -6.27 10.74 19.57
N SER A 133 -6.06 11.48 20.66
CA SER A 133 -5.43 12.80 20.64
C SER A 133 -4.03 12.76 19.99
N SER A 134 -3.21 11.76 20.34
CA SER A 134 -1.87 11.60 19.79
C SER A 134 -1.87 11.25 18.30
N ALA A 135 -2.76 10.37 17.83
CA ALA A 135 -2.92 10.09 16.40
C ALA A 135 -3.36 11.34 15.63
N GLN A 136 -4.27 12.12 16.20
CA GLN A 136 -4.70 13.40 15.62
C GLN A 136 -3.55 14.42 15.57
N ALA A 137 -2.73 14.51 16.61
CA ALA A 137 -1.57 15.40 16.66
C ALA A 137 -0.55 15.07 15.55
N VAL A 138 -0.22 13.78 15.38
CA VAL A 138 0.70 13.34 14.34
C VAL A 138 0.11 13.58 12.94
N ALA A 139 -1.16 13.25 12.70
CA ALA A 139 -1.81 13.49 11.41
C ALA A 139 -1.86 14.98 11.07
N ALA A 140 -2.14 15.84 12.06
CA ALA A 140 -2.14 17.29 11.89
C ALA A 140 -0.74 17.81 11.53
N ALA A 141 0.29 17.38 12.27
CA ALA A 141 1.68 17.80 12.00
C ALA A 141 2.12 17.40 10.58
N ILE A 142 1.76 16.18 10.12
CA ILE A 142 2.05 15.71 8.76
C ILE A 142 1.28 16.54 7.72
N TRP A 143 -0.01 16.79 7.95
CA TRP A 143 -0.82 17.60 7.03
C TRP A 143 -0.27 19.04 6.93
N MET A 144 0.07 19.66 8.05
CA MET A 144 0.66 20.99 8.09
C MET A 144 2.01 21.04 7.39
N ALA A 145 2.91 20.07 7.65
CA ALA A 145 4.21 19.99 6.98
C ALA A 145 4.05 19.84 5.46
N LYS A 146 3.14 18.95 5.00
CA LYS A 146 2.79 18.77 3.58
C LYS A 146 2.32 20.07 2.92
N ASN A 147 1.60 20.90 3.66
CA ASN A 147 1.06 22.16 3.17
C ASN A 147 1.97 23.37 3.46
N SER A 148 3.27 23.14 3.67
CA SER A 148 4.32 24.17 3.79
C SER A 148 4.21 25.06 5.03
N HIS A 149 3.52 24.62 6.09
CA HIS A 149 3.58 25.32 7.36
C HIS A 149 4.98 25.23 7.96
N SER A 150 5.40 26.31 8.59
CA SER A 150 6.68 26.35 9.30
C SER A 150 6.67 25.48 10.56
N LYS A 151 7.84 25.10 11.02
CA LYS A 151 8.00 24.35 12.28
C LYS A 151 7.36 25.08 13.49
N GLU A 152 7.42 26.41 13.50
CA GLU A 152 6.84 27.22 14.57
C GLU A 152 5.30 27.20 14.51
N GLU A 153 4.71 27.28 13.32
CA GLU A 153 3.25 27.14 13.17
C GLU A 153 2.78 25.73 13.58
N ILE A 154 3.53 24.68 13.21
CA ILE A 154 3.23 23.31 13.62
C ILE A 154 3.32 23.18 15.14
N ARG A 155 4.40 23.69 15.76
CA ARG A 155 4.57 23.70 17.22
C ARG A 155 3.40 24.37 17.91
N SER A 156 3.12 25.63 17.53
CA SER A 156 2.06 26.43 18.15
C SER A 156 0.69 25.75 18.05
N TYR A 157 0.36 25.19 16.88
CA TYR A 157 -0.90 24.47 16.69
C TYR A 157 -1.00 23.22 17.57
N ILE A 158 0.08 22.41 17.64
CA ILE A 158 0.08 21.17 18.41
C ILE A 158 0.00 21.47 19.91
N GLU A 159 0.71 22.49 20.40
CA GLU A 159 0.65 22.91 21.79
C GLU A 159 -0.74 23.44 22.16
N GLU A 160 -1.33 24.31 21.34
CA GLU A 160 -2.65 24.88 21.60
C GLU A 160 -3.78 23.83 21.58
N LYS A 161 -3.71 22.92 20.60
CA LYS A 161 -4.80 21.97 20.34
C LYS A 161 -4.73 20.71 21.20
N PHE A 162 -3.52 20.23 21.51
CA PHE A 162 -3.28 18.94 22.16
C PHE A 162 -2.60 19.05 23.52
N GLU A 163 -2.33 20.27 23.97
CA GLU A 163 -1.74 20.56 25.28
C GLU A 163 -0.35 19.93 25.49
N TYR A 164 0.41 19.69 24.40
CA TYR A 164 1.78 19.18 24.49
C TYR A 164 2.77 20.30 24.80
N ASN A 165 3.77 20.00 25.65
CA ASN A 165 4.91 20.90 25.86
C ASN A 165 6.03 20.53 24.88
N LEU A 166 6.21 21.32 23.83
CA LEU A 166 7.22 21.10 22.78
C LEU A 166 8.41 22.09 22.87
N HIS A 167 8.53 22.83 23.98
CA HIS A 167 9.65 23.74 24.19
C HIS A 167 10.85 23.10 24.91
N GLN A 168 10.68 21.92 25.50
CA GLN A 168 11.79 21.20 26.10
C GLN A 168 12.71 20.67 24.98
N SER A 169 14.03 20.84 25.14
CA SER A 169 14.97 20.34 24.15
C SER A 169 15.19 18.83 24.26
N LEU A 170 15.50 18.19 23.11
CA LEU A 170 15.85 16.75 23.13
C LEU A 170 17.09 16.46 23.96
N ALA A 171 18.02 17.40 24.09
CA ALA A 171 19.18 17.25 24.94
C ALA A 171 18.79 17.08 26.42
N GLU A 172 17.86 17.90 26.90
CA GLU A 172 17.33 17.83 28.25
C GLU A 172 16.52 16.53 28.46
N ILE A 173 15.66 16.19 27.51
CA ILE A 173 14.84 14.97 27.54
C ILE A 173 15.74 13.73 27.60
N ARG A 174 16.76 13.66 26.75
CA ARG A 174 17.64 12.49 26.57
C ARG A 174 18.33 12.03 27.87
N GLU A 175 18.67 12.94 28.76
CA GLU A 175 19.36 12.62 30.00
C GLU A 175 18.57 11.62 30.89
N SER A 176 17.27 11.81 31.00
CA SER A 176 16.41 11.01 31.87
C SER A 176 15.44 10.09 31.12
N TYR A 177 15.35 10.19 29.81
CA TYR A 177 14.38 9.44 29.00
C TYR A 177 14.70 7.95 28.96
N SER A 178 13.67 7.13 29.03
CA SER A 178 13.76 5.68 28.94
C SER A 178 12.66 5.13 28.05
N PHE A 179 12.67 3.84 27.77
CA PHE A 179 11.69 3.16 26.95
C PHE A 179 10.25 3.41 27.47
N ASP A 180 9.40 3.98 26.61
CA ASP A 180 8.00 4.27 26.89
C ASP A 180 7.16 4.07 25.63
N VAL A 181 6.18 3.17 25.70
CA VAL A 181 5.26 2.84 24.62
C VAL A 181 3.92 3.58 24.71
N THR A 182 3.76 4.48 25.69
CA THR A 182 2.55 5.30 25.80
C THR A 182 2.56 6.41 24.76
N SER A 183 1.38 6.86 24.39
CA SER A 183 1.24 8.01 23.48
C SER A 183 1.88 9.27 24.07
N ALA A 184 1.63 9.56 25.34
CA ALA A 184 2.20 10.73 26.01
C ALA A 184 3.72 10.66 26.19
N GLY A 185 4.26 9.45 26.34
CA GLY A 185 5.68 9.23 26.50
C GLY A 185 6.50 9.18 25.21
N SER A 186 5.86 9.03 24.03
CA SER A 186 6.56 8.86 22.76
C SER A 186 6.30 9.98 21.75
N VAL A 187 5.04 10.43 21.63
CA VAL A 187 4.62 11.31 20.52
C VAL A 187 5.17 12.72 20.63
N PRO A 188 5.10 13.41 21.79
CA PRO A 188 5.70 14.75 21.93
C PRO A 188 7.20 14.73 21.59
N GLN A 189 7.94 13.73 22.06
CA GLN A 189 9.38 13.59 21.85
C GLN A 189 9.72 13.38 20.36
N ALA A 190 8.91 12.58 19.66
CA ALA A 190 9.07 12.40 18.23
C ALA A 190 8.79 13.70 17.43
N ILE A 191 7.79 14.47 17.85
CA ILE A 191 7.50 15.78 17.24
C ILE A 191 8.66 16.76 17.51
N ILE A 192 9.22 16.79 18.74
CA ILE A 192 10.38 17.62 19.06
C ILE A 192 11.58 17.22 18.19
N ALA A 193 11.82 15.92 17.95
CA ALA A 193 12.89 15.48 17.05
C ALA A 193 12.75 16.04 15.63
N PHE A 194 11.53 16.11 15.10
CA PHE A 194 11.27 16.81 13.84
C PHE A 194 11.52 18.32 13.96
N LEU A 195 11.07 18.96 15.03
CA LEU A 195 11.21 20.40 15.23
C LEU A 195 12.66 20.83 15.34
N GLU A 196 13.53 20.05 15.97
CA GLU A 196 14.97 20.36 16.12
C GLU A 196 15.81 19.94 14.90
N GLY A 197 15.46 18.85 14.20
CA GLY A 197 16.27 18.30 13.11
C GLY A 197 16.34 19.22 11.88
N ASN A 198 17.49 19.28 11.23
CA ASN A 198 17.75 20.19 10.12
C ASN A 198 17.52 19.55 8.74
N ASN A 199 17.55 18.22 8.67
CA ASN A 199 17.27 17.42 7.48
C ASN A 199 16.70 16.07 7.87
N PHE A 200 16.32 15.24 6.91
CA PHE A 200 15.70 13.96 7.18
C PHE A 200 16.54 13.03 8.07
N GLU A 201 17.83 12.85 7.75
CA GLU A 201 18.72 11.98 8.52
C GLU A 201 18.90 12.48 9.94
N ASP A 202 19.09 13.80 10.10
CA ASP A 202 19.21 14.44 11.41
C ASP A 202 17.97 14.19 12.29
N VAL A 203 16.76 14.35 11.73
CA VAL A 203 15.50 14.02 12.41
C VAL A 203 15.47 12.57 12.89
N ILE A 204 15.87 11.61 12.04
CA ILE A 204 15.90 10.19 12.40
C ILE A 204 16.92 9.93 13.51
N ARG A 205 18.13 10.51 13.41
CA ARG A 205 19.18 10.35 14.41
C ARG A 205 18.77 10.94 15.76
N LEU A 206 18.13 12.09 15.75
CA LEU A 206 17.62 12.73 16.95
C LEU A 206 16.55 11.86 17.63
N ALA A 207 15.58 11.32 16.88
CA ALA A 207 14.54 10.44 17.43
C ALA A 207 15.13 9.16 18.02
N ILE A 208 15.97 8.43 17.29
CA ILE A 208 16.58 7.18 17.75
C ILE A 208 17.49 7.39 18.96
N SER A 209 18.27 8.48 18.99
CA SER A 209 19.18 8.78 20.10
C SER A 209 18.52 9.20 21.41
N LEU A 210 17.19 9.24 21.47
CA LEU A 210 16.45 9.33 22.72
C LEU A 210 16.56 8.02 23.52
N GLY A 211 16.79 6.88 22.87
CA GLY A 211 16.95 5.57 23.51
C GLY A 211 15.65 5.07 24.14
N GLY A 212 14.53 5.34 23.51
CA GLY A 212 13.20 4.87 23.86
C GLY A 212 12.67 3.84 22.87
N ASP A 213 11.40 3.92 22.54
CA ASP A 213 10.70 3.19 21.48
C ASP A 213 11.13 3.76 20.12
N ALA A 214 12.32 3.31 19.68
CA ALA A 214 13.12 4.01 18.67
C ALA A 214 12.55 3.93 17.27
N ASP A 215 11.94 2.80 16.89
CA ASP A 215 11.27 2.60 15.61
C ASP A 215 10.02 3.48 15.51
N THR A 216 9.15 3.43 16.52
CA THR A 216 7.94 4.28 16.58
C THR A 216 8.29 5.76 16.60
N GLN A 217 9.25 6.19 17.43
CA GLN A 217 9.65 7.60 17.49
C GLN A 217 10.24 8.09 16.16
N ALA A 218 11.10 7.28 15.54
CA ALA A 218 11.66 7.61 14.24
C ALA A 218 10.62 7.53 13.10
N ALA A 219 9.65 6.60 13.16
CA ALA A 219 8.55 6.54 12.20
C ALA A 219 7.67 7.80 12.26
N ILE A 220 7.33 8.26 13.45
CA ILE A 220 6.54 9.49 13.64
C ILE A 220 7.33 10.71 13.16
N ALA A 221 8.54 10.93 13.68
CA ALA A 221 9.36 12.08 13.33
C ALA A 221 9.71 12.12 11.83
N GLY A 222 10.13 10.98 11.27
CA GLY A 222 10.44 10.83 9.85
C GLY A 222 9.23 11.02 8.95
N SER A 223 8.02 10.64 9.41
CA SER A 223 6.80 10.86 8.64
C SER A 223 6.44 12.34 8.48
N ILE A 224 6.65 13.13 9.53
CA ILE A 224 6.42 14.59 9.51
C ILE A 224 7.47 15.26 8.63
N ALA A 225 8.75 14.91 8.82
CA ALA A 225 9.86 15.46 8.03
C ALA A 225 9.65 15.22 6.53
N ALA A 226 9.46 13.97 6.13
CA ALA A 226 9.30 13.60 4.71
C ALA A 226 7.96 14.04 4.08
N ALA A 227 7.05 14.64 4.83
CA ALA A 227 5.86 15.28 4.31
C ALA A 227 6.13 16.71 3.83
N SER A 228 7.17 17.36 4.36
CA SER A 228 7.57 18.71 3.95
C SER A 228 8.02 18.73 2.48
N PRO A 229 7.63 19.75 1.70
CA PRO A 229 8.12 19.93 0.34
C PRO A 229 9.57 20.49 0.29
N ASN A 230 10.19 20.82 1.44
CA ASN A 230 11.58 21.25 1.49
C ASN A 230 12.49 20.05 1.18
N GLU A 231 13.36 20.18 0.17
CA GLU A 231 14.26 19.14 -0.31
C GLU A 231 15.20 18.56 0.77
N GLU A 232 15.55 19.32 1.79
CA GLU A 232 16.37 18.87 2.91
C GLU A 232 15.71 17.73 3.70
N TYR A 233 14.36 17.67 3.70
CA TYR A 233 13.59 16.62 4.36
C TYR A 233 13.18 15.47 3.44
N ASN A 234 13.65 15.47 2.19
CA ASN A 234 13.52 14.29 1.33
C ASN A 234 14.29 13.12 1.93
N VAL A 235 13.70 11.95 1.86
CA VAL A 235 14.42 10.72 2.26
C VAL A 235 15.61 10.53 1.31
N PRO A 236 16.86 10.55 1.79
CA PRO A 236 18.03 10.35 0.96
C PRO A 236 17.96 9.05 0.14
N GLU A 237 18.43 9.08 -1.11
CA GLU A 237 18.32 7.91 -2.00
C GLU A 237 19.01 6.67 -1.42
N GLU A 238 20.12 6.81 -0.71
CA GLU A 238 20.80 5.70 -0.03
C GLU A 238 19.89 5.04 1.02
N ILE A 239 19.26 5.84 1.88
CA ILE A 239 18.30 5.38 2.90
C ILE A 239 17.09 4.73 2.22
N LYS A 240 16.56 5.34 1.18
CA LYS A 240 15.42 4.81 0.43
C LYS A 240 15.73 3.43 -0.18
N TYR A 241 16.86 3.28 -0.87
CA TYR A 241 17.25 1.99 -1.44
C TYR A 241 17.53 0.95 -0.36
N PHE A 242 18.17 1.34 0.73
CA PHE A 242 18.37 0.47 1.88
C PHE A 242 17.04 -0.05 2.42
N CYS A 243 16.10 0.84 2.73
CA CYS A 243 14.80 0.46 3.27
C CYS A 243 14.00 -0.41 2.29
N LEU A 244 13.97 -0.07 0.99
CA LEU A 244 13.31 -0.90 -0.02
C LEU A 244 13.92 -2.31 -0.10
N SER A 245 15.23 -2.46 0.12
CA SER A 245 15.89 -3.77 0.12
C SER A 245 15.47 -4.66 1.30
N LYS A 246 14.97 -4.07 2.39
CA LYS A 246 14.48 -4.76 3.58
C LYS A 246 13.00 -5.15 3.50
N MET A 247 12.26 -4.53 2.61
CA MET A 247 10.82 -4.69 2.51
C MET A 247 10.42 -5.91 1.67
N HIS A 248 9.37 -6.59 2.11
CA HIS A 248 8.73 -7.60 1.28
C HIS A 248 8.06 -6.95 0.05
N PRO A 249 8.09 -7.58 -1.16
CA PRO A 249 7.48 -7.00 -2.38
C PRO A 249 6.04 -6.52 -2.23
N ARG A 250 5.23 -7.15 -1.37
CA ARG A 250 3.85 -6.71 -1.08
C ARG A 250 3.82 -5.37 -0.33
N MET A 251 4.75 -5.12 0.57
CA MET A 251 4.87 -3.84 1.26
C MET A 251 5.22 -2.72 0.28
N ILE A 252 6.20 -2.98 -0.59
CA ILE A 252 6.58 -2.06 -1.66
C ILE A 252 5.37 -1.75 -2.56
N ASN A 253 4.63 -2.79 -2.97
CA ASN A 253 3.42 -2.61 -3.78
C ASN A 253 2.37 -1.74 -3.06
N GLY A 254 2.07 -2.01 -1.79
CA GLY A 254 1.11 -1.22 -1.01
C GLY A 254 1.51 0.26 -0.93
N MET A 255 2.79 0.52 -0.70
CA MET A 255 3.34 1.88 -0.65
C MET A 255 3.18 2.60 -2.00
N TYR A 256 3.56 1.98 -3.12
CA TYR A 256 3.43 2.59 -4.45
C TYR A 256 1.97 2.75 -4.86
N THR A 257 1.08 1.82 -4.50
CA THR A 257 -0.38 1.96 -4.73
C THR A 257 -0.92 3.22 -4.05
N PHE A 258 -0.50 3.49 -2.81
CA PHE A 258 -0.90 4.70 -2.09
C PHE A 258 -0.36 5.98 -2.74
N PHE A 259 0.92 6.04 -3.11
CA PHE A 259 1.48 7.22 -3.78
C PHE A 259 0.86 7.46 -5.15
N HIS A 260 0.65 6.40 -5.93
CA HIS A 260 -0.05 6.50 -7.20
C HIS A 260 -1.49 7.02 -7.01
N PHE A 261 -2.15 6.61 -5.93
CA PHE A 261 -3.46 7.14 -5.59
C PHE A 261 -3.43 8.64 -5.32
N LEU A 262 -2.47 9.12 -4.53
CA LEU A 262 -2.34 10.54 -4.24
C LEU A 262 -2.07 11.38 -5.50
N ALA A 263 -1.29 10.84 -6.44
CA ALA A 263 -0.98 11.49 -7.71
C ALA A 263 -2.15 11.41 -8.72
N HIS A 264 -2.92 10.32 -8.68
CA HIS A 264 -4.01 10.02 -9.61
C HIS A 264 -5.26 9.54 -8.86
N PRO A 265 -6.01 10.43 -8.22
CA PRO A 265 -7.15 10.05 -7.37
C PRO A 265 -8.30 9.40 -8.16
N THR A 266 -8.43 9.70 -9.45
CA THR A 266 -9.43 9.10 -10.35
C THR A 266 -8.76 8.12 -11.31
N ILE A 267 -9.38 6.94 -11.51
CA ILE A 267 -8.92 5.92 -12.46
C ILE A 267 -10.08 5.44 -13.32
N ASP A 268 -9.81 5.19 -14.62
CA ASP A 268 -10.76 4.52 -15.52
C ASP A 268 -10.51 3.01 -15.49
N ALA A 269 -10.64 2.41 -14.29
CA ALA A 269 -10.46 0.98 -14.08
C ALA A 269 -11.16 0.55 -12.78
N PRO A 270 -11.58 -0.72 -12.62
CA PRO A 270 -12.34 -1.18 -11.45
C PRO A 270 -11.56 -1.11 -10.13
N ILE A 271 -10.24 -1.32 -10.17
CA ILE A 271 -9.32 -1.17 -9.04
C ILE A 271 -8.00 -0.57 -9.51
N ARG A 272 -7.19 -0.04 -8.57
CA ARG A 272 -5.92 0.62 -8.90
C ARG A 272 -4.86 -0.31 -9.48
N ASN A 273 -4.82 -1.56 -9.04
CA ASN A 273 -3.93 -2.56 -9.62
C ASN A 273 -4.54 -3.24 -10.86
N SER A 274 -5.28 -2.45 -11.65
CA SER A 274 -5.80 -2.84 -12.94
C SER A 274 -5.63 -1.68 -13.94
N TYR A 275 -5.80 -2.00 -15.21
CA TYR A 275 -5.63 -1.05 -16.32
C TYR A 275 -6.59 -1.36 -17.47
N LYS A 276 -6.92 -0.31 -18.19
CA LYS A 276 -7.75 -0.40 -19.39
C LYS A 276 -6.92 -0.94 -20.55
N VAL A 277 -7.36 -2.04 -21.13
CA VAL A 277 -6.75 -2.67 -22.31
C VAL A 277 -7.38 -2.12 -23.58
N ASP A 278 -8.71 -2.04 -23.59
CA ASP A 278 -9.53 -1.53 -24.69
C ASP A 278 -10.80 -0.92 -24.06
N GLU A 279 -11.72 -0.36 -24.85
CA GLU A 279 -12.94 0.28 -24.34
C GLU A 279 -13.74 -0.61 -23.37
N ARG A 280 -13.73 -1.92 -23.59
CA ARG A 280 -14.51 -2.90 -22.83
C ARG A 280 -13.71 -4.09 -22.32
N ILE A 281 -12.38 -3.98 -22.35
CA ILE A 281 -11.46 -4.99 -21.82
C ILE A 281 -10.56 -4.32 -20.78
N TYR A 282 -10.53 -4.86 -19.58
CA TYR A 282 -9.70 -4.45 -18.47
C TYR A 282 -8.84 -5.62 -18.01
N ALA A 283 -7.71 -5.33 -17.42
CA ALA A 283 -6.78 -6.36 -16.94
C ALA A 283 -6.12 -5.94 -15.63
N GLY A 284 -5.75 -6.90 -14.79
CA GLY A 284 -5.14 -6.57 -13.51
C GLY A 284 -4.93 -7.76 -12.60
N GLU A 285 -4.88 -7.47 -11.30
CA GLU A 285 -4.71 -8.50 -10.26
C GLU A 285 -6.01 -9.23 -9.92
N TYR A 286 -5.88 -10.25 -9.08
CA TYR A 286 -7.00 -11.08 -8.61
C TYR A 286 -8.04 -10.20 -7.90
N PRO A 287 -9.35 -10.34 -8.23
CA PRO A 287 -10.37 -9.36 -7.84
C PRO A 287 -10.90 -9.52 -6.42
N ALA A 288 -10.42 -10.50 -5.66
CA ALA A 288 -10.92 -10.75 -4.31
C ALA A 288 -9.84 -11.25 -3.35
N THR A 289 -10.08 -11.10 -2.06
CA THR A 289 -9.26 -11.70 -1.00
C THR A 289 -9.89 -12.96 -0.45
N ALA A 290 -9.14 -13.74 0.35
CA ALA A 290 -9.63 -14.94 1.02
C ALA A 290 -10.65 -14.65 2.14
N ASN A 291 -10.75 -13.42 2.62
CA ASN A 291 -11.75 -13.01 3.60
C ASN A 291 -13.10 -12.78 2.91
N ASP A 292 -14.13 -13.49 3.32
CA ASP A 292 -15.45 -13.49 2.66
C ASP A 292 -16.08 -12.09 2.60
N THR A 293 -16.02 -11.31 3.68
CA THR A 293 -16.64 -9.99 3.74
C THR A 293 -15.86 -8.98 2.88
N LEU A 294 -14.55 -8.92 3.08
CA LEU A 294 -13.69 -8.01 2.32
C LEU A 294 -13.62 -8.41 0.84
N GLY A 295 -13.52 -9.72 0.55
CA GLY A 295 -13.49 -10.23 -0.81
C GLY A 295 -14.77 -9.92 -1.60
N ARG A 296 -15.95 -10.02 -0.96
CA ARG A 296 -17.23 -9.63 -1.58
C ARG A 296 -17.28 -8.12 -1.86
N ARG A 297 -16.78 -7.30 -0.92
CA ARG A 297 -16.71 -5.84 -1.10
C ARG A 297 -15.76 -5.45 -2.23
N GLU A 298 -14.57 -6.06 -2.27
CA GLU A 298 -13.61 -5.85 -3.36
C GLU A 298 -14.25 -6.24 -4.71
N LEU A 299 -14.93 -7.38 -4.78
CA LEU A 299 -15.59 -7.86 -5.99
C LEU A 299 -16.75 -6.96 -6.43
N GLN A 300 -17.50 -6.39 -5.48
CA GLN A 300 -18.61 -5.47 -5.78
C GLN A 300 -18.16 -4.28 -6.60
N ARG A 301 -16.94 -3.77 -6.39
CA ARG A 301 -16.39 -2.65 -7.17
C ARG A 301 -16.28 -2.96 -8.65
N PHE A 302 -15.94 -4.19 -9.01
CA PHE A 302 -15.91 -4.63 -10.41
C PHE A 302 -17.30 -4.68 -11.02
N ILE A 303 -18.28 -5.13 -10.25
CA ILE A 303 -19.68 -5.21 -10.66
C ILE A 303 -20.25 -3.80 -10.85
N ASP A 304 -20.01 -2.89 -9.91
CA ASP A 304 -20.44 -1.50 -9.97
C ASP A 304 -19.77 -0.74 -11.12
N PHE A 305 -18.53 -1.09 -11.45
CA PHE A 305 -17.82 -0.57 -12.63
C PHE A 305 -18.40 -1.11 -13.95
N GLY A 306 -19.26 -2.13 -13.87
CA GLY A 306 -19.94 -2.76 -14.99
C GLY A 306 -19.19 -3.94 -15.61
N ILE A 307 -18.24 -4.57 -14.92
CA ILE A 307 -17.64 -5.82 -15.38
C ILE A 307 -18.68 -6.94 -15.35
N THR A 308 -18.86 -7.59 -16.47
CA THR A 308 -19.83 -8.69 -16.67
C THR A 308 -19.15 -10.04 -16.91
N HIS A 309 -17.87 -10.05 -17.33
CA HIS A 309 -17.14 -11.27 -17.65
C HIS A 309 -15.77 -11.27 -16.99
N PHE A 310 -15.49 -12.32 -16.22
CA PHE A 310 -14.23 -12.51 -15.52
C PHE A 310 -13.45 -13.67 -16.15
N ILE A 311 -12.23 -13.38 -16.62
CA ILE A 311 -11.31 -14.37 -17.19
C ILE A 311 -10.19 -14.61 -16.18
N ASP A 312 -10.26 -15.73 -15.50
CA ASP A 312 -9.31 -16.14 -14.47
C ASP A 312 -8.20 -17.01 -15.08
N LEU A 313 -6.97 -16.50 -15.04
CA LEU A 313 -5.79 -17.19 -15.57
C LEU A 313 -5.06 -18.02 -14.50
N THR A 314 -5.57 -18.10 -13.28
CA THR A 314 -4.96 -18.90 -12.21
C THR A 314 -5.32 -20.39 -12.34
N GLU A 315 -4.47 -21.23 -11.75
CA GLU A 315 -4.74 -22.66 -11.64
C GLU A 315 -5.82 -22.96 -10.59
N GLY A 316 -6.49 -24.10 -10.73
CA GLY A 316 -7.44 -24.53 -9.72
C GLY A 316 -6.76 -24.79 -8.37
N GLY A 317 -7.24 -24.13 -7.31
CA GLY A 317 -6.68 -24.25 -5.95
C GLY A 317 -5.51 -23.31 -5.65
N GLU A 318 -5.03 -22.50 -6.62
CA GLU A 318 -3.97 -21.52 -6.39
C GLU A 318 -4.43 -20.39 -5.44
N LEU A 319 -5.65 -19.93 -5.57
CA LEU A 319 -6.25 -18.86 -4.76
C LEU A 319 -7.66 -19.26 -4.32
N SER A 320 -8.14 -18.60 -3.24
CA SER A 320 -9.53 -18.78 -2.78
C SER A 320 -10.52 -18.37 -3.88
N PRO A 321 -11.46 -19.24 -4.28
CA PRO A 321 -12.38 -18.93 -5.37
C PRO A 321 -13.35 -17.82 -4.98
N TYR A 322 -13.61 -16.90 -5.92
CA TYR A 322 -14.62 -15.84 -5.78
C TYR A 322 -15.85 -16.05 -6.68
N SER A 323 -15.80 -17.01 -7.60
CA SER A 323 -16.86 -17.26 -8.58
C SER A 323 -18.22 -17.51 -7.92
N GLN A 324 -18.25 -18.07 -6.72
CA GLN A 324 -19.45 -18.30 -5.92
C GLN A 324 -20.12 -17.01 -5.40
N TRP A 325 -19.41 -15.88 -5.45
CA TRP A 325 -19.91 -14.59 -5.01
C TRP A 325 -20.42 -13.72 -6.17
N LEU A 326 -20.20 -14.17 -7.40
CA LEU A 326 -20.66 -13.45 -8.58
C LEU A 326 -22.19 -13.58 -8.74
N PRO A 327 -22.88 -12.47 -9.08
CA PRO A 327 -24.29 -12.53 -9.43
C PRO A 327 -24.49 -13.32 -10.72
N SER A 328 -25.71 -13.83 -10.94
CA SER A 328 -26.08 -14.60 -12.14
C SER A 328 -25.96 -13.82 -13.46
N SER A 329 -25.87 -12.50 -13.38
CA SER A 329 -25.61 -11.61 -14.53
C SER A 329 -24.14 -11.61 -14.97
N CYS A 330 -23.23 -12.13 -14.16
CA CYS A 330 -21.81 -12.20 -14.46
C CYS A 330 -21.42 -13.60 -14.95
N VAL A 331 -20.47 -13.66 -15.88
CA VAL A 331 -19.89 -14.88 -16.43
C VAL A 331 -18.47 -15.06 -15.93
N TYR A 332 -18.16 -16.22 -15.37
CA TYR A 332 -16.81 -16.60 -14.95
C TYR A 332 -16.26 -17.67 -15.91
N THR A 333 -15.06 -17.43 -16.40
CA THR A 333 -14.34 -18.38 -17.25
C THR A 333 -12.91 -18.56 -16.72
N ARG A 334 -12.50 -19.81 -16.48
CA ARG A 334 -11.10 -20.11 -16.14
C ARG A 334 -10.35 -20.54 -17.36
N PHE A 335 -9.21 -19.87 -17.62
CA PHE A 335 -8.22 -20.21 -18.62
C PHE A 335 -6.88 -20.38 -17.91
N ALA A 336 -6.68 -21.55 -17.31
CA ALA A 336 -5.55 -21.80 -16.42
C ALA A 336 -4.20 -21.76 -17.14
N ILE A 337 -3.28 -20.99 -16.59
CA ILE A 337 -1.87 -20.91 -17.00
C ILE A 337 -1.02 -21.12 -15.74
N ASN A 338 -0.02 -21.98 -15.81
CA ASN A 338 0.90 -22.21 -14.69
C ASN A 338 1.55 -20.91 -14.22
N ASP A 339 1.76 -20.76 -12.91
CA ASP A 339 2.40 -19.56 -12.39
C ASP A 339 3.80 -19.37 -12.99
N CYS A 340 4.12 -18.11 -13.32
CA CYS A 340 5.33 -17.74 -14.08
C CYS A 340 5.44 -18.38 -15.47
N GLY A 341 4.49 -19.21 -15.89
CA GLY A 341 4.45 -19.91 -17.19
C GLY A 341 3.82 -19.07 -18.31
N ALA A 342 3.80 -19.66 -19.50
CA ALA A 342 3.09 -19.17 -20.68
C ALA A 342 1.96 -20.16 -21.04
N PRO A 343 0.95 -19.73 -21.84
CA PRO A 343 -0.08 -20.65 -22.34
C PRO A 343 0.51 -21.84 -23.08
N SER A 344 -0.16 -22.99 -23.03
CA SER A 344 0.30 -24.22 -23.67
C SER A 344 -0.07 -24.31 -25.16
N SER A 345 -1.09 -23.57 -25.62
CA SER A 345 -1.59 -23.59 -27.00
C SER A 345 -1.89 -22.20 -27.52
N MET A 346 -1.45 -21.90 -28.73
CA MET A 346 -1.76 -20.65 -29.44
C MET A 346 -3.19 -20.68 -29.98
N GLU A 347 -3.68 -21.84 -30.38
CA GLU A 347 -5.05 -22.06 -30.84
C GLU A 347 -6.05 -21.75 -29.72
N ALA A 348 -5.78 -22.27 -28.49
CA ALA A 348 -6.64 -22.01 -27.33
C ALA A 348 -6.65 -20.51 -26.94
N VAL A 349 -5.52 -19.82 -27.04
CA VAL A 349 -5.46 -18.36 -26.84
C VAL A 349 -6.27 -17.63 -27.90
N THR A 350 -6.17 -18.06 -29.18
CA THR A 350 -6.93 -17.48 -30.29
C THR A 350 -8.43 -17.67 -30.09
N GLU A 351 -8.87 -18.85 -29.67
CA GLU A 351 -10.27 -19.15 -29.37
C GLU A 351 -10.80 -18.26 -28.23
N LEU A 352 -10.04 -18.14 -27.15
CA LEU A 352 -10.38 -17.26 -26.03
C LEU A 352 -10.55 -15.80 -26.50
N LEU A 353 -9.55 -15.26 -27.20
CA LEU A 353 -9.56 -13.85 -27.63
C LEU A 353 -10.64 -13.59 -28.68
N THR A 354 -10.84 -14.50 -29.61
CA THR A 354 -11.92 -14.41 -30.60
C THR A 354 -13.29 -14.44 -29.95
N THR A 355 -13.47 -15.28 -28.92
CA THR A 355 -14.71 -15.34 -28.13
C THR A 355 -14.97 -14.02 -27.41
N ILE A 356 -13.96 -13.41 -26.79
CA ILE A 356 -14.08 -12.09 -26.15
C ILE A 356 -14.53 -11.03 -27.18
N VAL A 357 -13.82 -10.91 -28.30
CA VAL A 357 -14.12 -9.95 -29.35
C VAL A 357 -15.53 -10.17 -29.93
N LYS A 358 -15.93 -11.41 -30.15
CA LYS A 358 -17.26 -11.77 -30.63
C LYS A 358 -18.35 -11.33 -29.65
N ARG A 359 -18.23 -11.65 -28.37
CA ARG A 359 -19.20 -11.27 -27.35
C ARG A 359 -19.34 -9.75 -27.19
N ILE A 360 -18.22 -9.01 -27.28
CA ILE A 360 -18.22 -7.56 -27.29
C ILE A 360 -19.02 -6.99 -28.48
N LYS A 361 -18.93 -7.63 -29.66
CA LYS A 361 -19.69 -7.21 -30.83
C LYS A 361 -21.18 -7.53 -30.74
N GLU A 362 -21.50 -8.69 -30.16
CA GLU A 362 -22.89 -9.15 -30.02
C GLU A 362 -23.66 -8.41 -28.90
N ASN A 363 -22.98 -8.05 -27.82
CA ASN A 363 -23.61 -7.34 -26.70
C ASN A 363 -22.74 -6.16 -26.26
N LYS A 364 -23.27 -4.94 -26.43
CA LYS A 364 -22.61 -3.68 -26.10
C LYS A 364 -22.36 -3.49 -24.59
N GLU A 365 -23.10 -4.20 -23.74
CA GLU A 365 -22.95 -4.15 -22.27
C GLU A 365 -21.85 -5.10 -21.76
N SER A 366 -21.31 -5.97 -22.63
CA SER A 366 -20.26 -6.91 -22.21
C SER A 366 -18.95 -6.16 -21.93
N LYS A 367 -18.51 -6.19 -20.67
CA LYS A 367 -17.18 -5.74 -20.23
C LYS A 367 -16.41 -6.89 -19.61
N PHE A 368 -15.15 -7.03 -19.99
CA PHE A 368 -14.27 -8.14 -19.60
C PHE A 368 -13.20 -7.69 -18.63
N TYR A 369 -12.91 -8.54 -17.65
CA TYR A 369 -11.78 -8.40 -16.76
C TYR A 369 -10.88 -9.64 -16.84
N ILE A 370 -9.64 -9.47 -17.30
CA ILE A 370 -8.64 -10.52 -17.45
C ILE A 370 -7.64 -10.41 -16.31
N HIS A 371 -7.49 -11.46 -15.53
CA HIS A 371 -6.60 -11.41 -14.36
C HIS A 371 -5.87 -12.73 -14.08
N CYS A 372 -4.77 -12.59 -13.38
CA CYS A 372 -4.11 -13.70 -12.70
C CYS A 372 -3.99 -13.35 -11.21
N ARG A 373 -2.96 -13.81 -10.51
CA ARG A 373 -2.72 -13.44 -9.11
C ARG A 373 -2.28 -11.98 -8.98
N GLY A 374 -1.23 -11.57 -9.70
CA GLY A 374 -0.63 -10.23 -9.59
C GLY A 374 -0.96 -9.28 -10.72
N GLY A 375 -1.65 -9.73 -11.77
CA GLY A 375 -2.00 -8.91 -12.94
C GLY A 375 -0.82 -8.57 -13.86
N ILE A 376 0.31 -9.27 -13.76
CA ILE A 376 1.56 -8.89 -14.43
C ILE A 376 1.99 -9.92 -15.49
N GLY A 377 2.35 -11.14 -15.07
CA GLY A 377 2.96 -12.15 -15.96
C GLY A 377 1.96 -12.77 -16.93
N ARG A 378 1.11 -13.67 -16.42
CA ARG A 378 0.07 -14.39 -17.18
C ARG A 378 -0.93 -13.43 -17.84
N THR A 379 -1.38 -12.43 -17.10
CA THR A 379 -2.29 -11.38 -17.58
C THR A 379 -1.65 -10.60 -18.73
N GLY A 380 -0.42 -10.12 -18.55
CA GLY A 380 0.29 -9.41 -19.59
C GLY A 380 0.56 -10.25 -20.83
N THR A 381 0.71 -11.58 -20.68
CA THR A 381 0.86 -12.49 -21.84
C THR A 381 -0.41 -12.52 -22.68
N ILE A 382 -1.58 -12.69 -22.06
CA ILE A 382 -2.87 -12.71 -22.77
C ILE A 382 -3.19 -11.35 -23.41
N VAL A 383 -2.95 -10.25 -22.68
CA VAL A 383 -3.13 -8.89 -23.23
C VAL A 383 -2.16 -8.62 -24.39
N GLY A 384 -0.90 -9.06 -24.25
CA GLY A 384 0.07 -8.96 -25.36
C GLY A 384 -0.37 -9.75 -26.60
N CYS A 385 -0.91 -10.96 -26.41
CA CYS A 385 -1.50 -11.74 -27.51
C CYS A 385 -2.74 -11.06 -28.11
N TYR A 386 -3.58 -10.40 -27.31
CA TYR A 386 -4.70 -9.61 -27.83
C TYR A 386 -4.22 -8.51 -28.77
N TYR A 387 -3.21 -7.73 -28.38
CA TYR A 387 -2.64 -6.71 -29.25
C TYR A 387 -1.93 -7.30 -30.47
N ALA A 388 -1.23 -8.43 -30.30
CA ALA A 388 -0.59 -9.14 -31.42
C ALA A 388 -1.61 -9.64 -32.46
N MET A 389 -2.75 -10.13 -32.01
CA MET A 389 -3.85 -10.53 -32.89
C MET A 389 -4.41 -9.35 -33.71
N LEU A 390 -4.52 -8.17 -33.09
CA LEU A 390 -5.05 -6.96 -33.75
C LEU A 390 -4.03 -6.31 -34.68
N LEU A 391 -2.77 -6.21 -34.27
CA LEU A 391 -1.74 -5.39 -34.91
C LEU A 391 -0.85 -6.22 -35.85
N LYS A 392 -0.74 -7.54 -35.64
CA LYS A 392 0.15 -8.47 -36.36
C LYS A 392 1.63 -8.03 -36.38
N ASP A 393 2.02 -7.27 -35.36
CA ASP A 393 3.37 -6.75 -35.15
C ASP A 393 3.72 -6.86 -33.67
N TYR A 394 4.77 -7.62 -33.36
CA TYR A 394 5.21 -7.85 -31.98
C TYR A 394 5.64 -6.57 -31.27
N ASN A 395 6.41 -5.71 -31.95
CA ASN A 395 6.99 -4.53 -31.31
C ASN A 395 5.89 -3.51 -30.97
N LEU A 396 4.93 -3.33 -31.88
CA LEU A 396 3.76 -2.47 -31.63
C LEU A 396 2.88 -3.05 -30.51
N ALA A 397 2.59 -4.34 -30.56
CA ALA A 397 1.80 -5.03 -29.52
C ALA A 397 2.47 -4.93 -28.14
N PHE A 398 3.78 -5.16 -28.07
CA PHE A 398 4.53 -5.06 -26.83
C PHE A 398 4.61 -3.62 -26.30
N SER A 399 4.84 -2.64 -27.17
CA SER A 399 4.85 -1.22 -26.80
C SER A 399 3.50 -0.76 -26.26
N LEU A 400 2.40 -1.19 -26.90
CA LEU A 400 1.06 -0.86 -26.43
C LEU A 400 0.74 -1.52 -25.08
N LEU A 401 1.16 -2.78 -24.89
CA LEU A 401 1.05 -3.47 -23.60
C LEU A 401 1.76 -2.69 -22.48
N GLN A 402 3.02 -2.25 -22.71
CA GLN A 402 3.76 -1.47 -21.72
C GLN A 402 3.05 -0.15 -21.40
N ARG A 403 2.58 0.55 -22.44
CA ARG A 403 1.84 1.82 -22.29
C ARG A 403 0.57 1.64 -21.46
N GLN A 404 -0.21 0.59 -21.72
CA GLN A 404 -1.44 0.37 -20.95
C GLN A 404 -1.14 -0.07 -19.51
N PHE A 405 -0.15 -0.93 -19.32
CA PHE A 405 0.27 -1.34 -17.99
C PHE A 405 0.81 -0.18 -17.14
N SER A 406 1.33 0.89 -17.77
CA SER A 406 1.79 2.08 -17.03
C SER A 406 0.69 2.81 -16.26
N GLN A 407 -0.59 2.52 -16.51
CA GLN A 407 -1.71 2.99 -15.70
C GLN A 407 -1.76 2.30 -14.32
N CYS A 408 -1.09 1.18 -14.16
CA CYS A 408 -1.06 0.41 -12.92
C CYS A 408 0.14 0.80 -12.06
N PRO A 409 -0.02 1.08 -10.74
CA PRO A 409 1.08 1.43 -9.84
C PRO A 409 2.26 0.45 -9.86
N LYS A 410 2.00 -0.82 -10.15
CA LYS A 410 3.03 -1.86 -10.26
C LYS A 410 4.03 -1.63 -11.38
N SER A 411 3.70 -0.82 -12.38
CA SER A 411 4.60 -0.48 -13.48
C SER A 411 5.85 0.27 -13.02
N GLU A 412 5.80 0.96 -11.89
CA GLU A 412 6.93 1.70 -11.31
C GLU A 412 8.11 0.78 -10.94
N PHE A 413 7.83 -0.50 -10.61
CA PHE A 413 8.84 -1.44 -10.14
C PHE A 413 8.73 -2.86 -10.75
N ARG A 414 7.77 -3.09 -11.64
CA ARG A 414 7.55 -4.36 -12.34
C ARG A 414 7.42 -4.14 -13.83
N ARG A 415 7.77 -5.16 -14.60
CA ARG A 415 7.58 -5.20 -16.07
C ARG A 415 6.64 -6.32 -16.46
N THR A 416 5.79 -6.05 -17.45
CA THR A 416 4.83 -7.01 -17.98
C THR A 416 5.22 -7.42 -19.42
N PRO A 417 5.13 -8.68 -19.82
CA PRO A 417 5.10 -9.88 -18.97
C PRO A 417 6.38 -10.07 -18.16
N GLU A 418 6.28 -10.85 -17.11
CA GLU A 418 7.35 -11.00 -16.10
C GLU A 418 8.54 -11.81 -16.63
N THR A 419 8.26 -12.93 -17.31
CA THR A 419 9.27 -13.91 -17.72
C THR A 419 9.63 -13.84 -19.20
N LEU A 420 10.85 -14.33 -19.53
CA LEU A 420 11.30 -14.44 -20.91
C LEU A 420 10.40 -15.38 -21.73
N ALA A 421 9.97 -16.50 -21.12
CA ALA A 421 9.08 -17.46 -21.77
C ALA A 421 7.74 -16.82 -22.19
N GLN A 422 7.18 -15.96 -21.34
CA GLN A 422 5.96 -15.23 -21.64
C GLN A 422 6.14 -14.23 -22.80
N ARG A 423 7.26 -13.52 -22.84
CA ARG A 423 7.58 -12.59 -23.95
C ARG A 423 7.79 -13.34 -25.26
N GLN A 424 8.53 -14.45 -25.22
CA GLN A 424 8.74 -15.32 -26.38
C GLN A 424 7.42 -15.94 -26.89
N PHE A 425 6.48 -16.21 -25.99
CA PHE A 425 5.16 -16.68 -26.37
C PHE A 425 4.41 -15.63 -27.18
N ILE A 426 4.37 -14.36 -26.75
CA ILE A 426 3.73 -13.27 -27.50
C ILE A 426 4.38 -13.12 -28.89
N MET A 427 5.71 -13.19 -28.97
CA MET A 427 6.42 -13.10 -30.25
C MET A 427 6.00 -14.23 -31.21
N ARG A 428 6.06 -15.47 -30.75
CA ARG A 428 5.63 -16.63 -31.56
C ARG A 428 4.14 -16.59 -31.91
N TYR A 429 3.31 -16.08 -31.00
CA TYR A 429 1.88 -15.89 -31.26
C TYR A 429 1.65 -14.83 -32.35
N THR A 430 2.46 -13.78 -32.40
CA THR A 430 2.40 -12.78 -33.46
C THR A 430 2.68 -13.42 -34.83
N ASP A 431 3.72 -14.25 -34.94
CA ASP A 431 4.02 -14.97 -36.15
C ASP A 431 2.88 -15.93 -36.56
N PHE A 432 2.33 -16.66 -35.60
CA PHE A 432 1.22 -17.58 -35.79
C PHE A 432 -0.02 -16.91 -36.40
N VAL A 433 -0.47 -15.76 -35.85
CA VAL A 433 -1.65 -15.02 -36.35
C VAL A 433 -1.36 -14.26 -37.63
N SER A 434 -0.09 -13.95 -37.94
CA SER A 434 0.33 -13.28 -39.16
C SER A 434 0.36 -14.24 -40.35
N MET A 435 0.62 -15.54 -40.12
CA MET A 435 0.63 -16.58 -41.16
C MET A 435 -0.78 -17.02 -41.61
N GLY A 436 -1.82 -16.41 -41.08
CA GLY A 436 -3.19 -16.64 -41.56
C GLY A 436 -3.88 -17.87 -40.98
N HIS A 437 -3.45 -18.40 -39.85
CA HIS A 437 -4.16 -19.45 -39.12
C HIS A 437 -5.42 -18.82 -38.47
N GLN A 438 -6.36 -18.35 -39.31
CA GLN A 438 -7.72 -17.99 -38.91
C GLN A 438 -8.57 -19.27 -38.98
N MET A 439 -9.18 -19.65 -37.86
CA MET A 439 -10.32 -20.57 -37.88
C MET A 439 -11.59 -19.85 -38.37
#